data_3f3f4dfbaa33c93850d3e0624db739a3
#
_entry.id   3f3f4dfbaa33c93850d3e0624db739a3
#
_cell.length_a   1.000
_cell.length_b   1.000
_cell.length_c   1.000
_cell.angle_alpha   90.00
_cell.angle_beta   90.00
_cell.angle_gamma   90.00
#
_symmetry.space_group_name_H-M   'P 1'
#
loop_
_entity.id
_entity.type
_entity.pdbx_description
1 polymer ?
#
loop_
_entity_poly.entity_id
_entity_poly.type
_entity_poly.pdbx_seq_one_letter_code
_entity_poly.pdbx_strand_id
1 'polypeptide(L)'
;MSFLRKHAAPAAALFCALFAFAAPYLIPANPDSAFFRGGVWGSLLVAACLYPVWQALRRAEPRELLCGMGWALLFSLALSLGSELFIYNGLLRGMGSLLRRIAVPLMAAPALGALSARLFSAKPRETQALRFPLWGYALVILLGWLPVWLAFFPGMVNYDFPAQYQQHIDHAYSSLHPLLHSALSNGLMALGEAFSSPTLGLLLNTVLQMLVFSFALAYSCAFVQKRGAPAWALAAMTAAYALLPIFSTMALSTCKDTLFSAALLVLSLQAFELLEAPEAFFRKIGLRPLSLPSKSVKTQASPVHAADLSQFPVKQRKATLFLFLLCVVGTALLRNNGLFAFALLIPALLIAARGWRRQTVLLLAACLCAAGMVNGGLTLLLHPSRENTSFQLYSIPAQQLVRAYNSGTMSDADKEEIRSWYVSDEGLAVYPHLADPAKGYLDRERIQRTGGDFLALWQKHAKTHAHEYLEAFLRLNVGSWYPDDLSQSTIYPDVSYNDKGYLQLQEVDMTEYGIET
;
A
#
# COMPACT_ATOMS: atom_id res chain seq x y z
N MET A 1 31.75 -11.29 22.44
CA MET A 1 31.32 -9.87 22.65
C MET A 1 32.48 -8.92 22.94
N SER A 2 33.52 -9.29 23.69
CA SER A 2 34.69 -8.41 23.94
C SER A 2 35.48 -8.04 22.67
N PHE A 3 35.65 -8.97 21.73
CA PHE A 3 36.33 -8.75 20.46
C PHE A 3 35.67 -7.65 19.59
N LEU A 4 34.34 -7.67 19.45
CA LEU A 4 33.61 -6.67 18.67
C LEU A 4 33.68 -5.26 19.28
N ARG A 5 33.66 -5.15 20.60
CA ARG A 5 33.86 -3.86 21.27
C ARG A 5 35.28 -3.30 21.09
N LYS A 6 36.30 -4.16 21.12
CA LYS A 6 37.71 -3.76 20.96
C LYS A 6 38.00 -3.26 19.53
N HIS A 7 37.27 -3.76 18.53
CA HIS A 7 37.42 -3.41 17.11
C HIS A 7 36.28 -2.54 16.56
N ALA A 8 35.46 -1.96 17.42
CA ALA A 8 34.29 -1.17 16.98
C ALA A 8 34.64 0.04 16.08
N ALA A 9 35.76 0.71 16.36
CA ALA A 9 36.15 1.87 15.56
C ALA A 9 36.66 1.50 14.16
N PRO A 10 37.59 0.52 13.97
CA PRO A 10 37.99 0.13 12.63
C PRO A 10 36.86 -0.54 11.84
N ALA A 11 35.99 -1.33 12.47
CA ALA A 11 34.83 -1.91 11.83
C ALA A 11 33.84 -0.83 11.36
N ALA A 12 33.57 0.18 12.18
CA ALA A 12 32.72 1.31 11.79
C ALA A 12 33.33 2.11 10.62
N ALA A 13 34.66 2.30 10.60
CA ALA A 13 35.35 2.94 9.48
C ALA A 13 35.19 2.15 8.18
N LEU A 14 35.38 0.82 8.24
CA LEU A 14 35.18 -0.07 7.08
C LEU A 14 33.74 0.01 6.57
N PHE A 15 32.74 -0.08 7.45
CA PHE A 15 31.34 -0.01 7.04
C PHE A 15 30.92 1.37 6.51
N CYS A 16 31.50 2.45 7.02
CA CYS A 16 31.33 3.78 6.44
C CYS A 16 31.92 3.87 5.03
N ALA A 17 33.09 3.31 4.80
CA ALA A 17 33.71 3.27 3.47
C ALA A 17 32.90 2.43 2.48
N LEU A 18 32.43 1.26 2.90
CA LEU A 18 31.54 0.41 2.10
C LEU A 18 30.22 1.12 1.76
N PHE A 19 29.63 1.81 2.73
CA PHE A 19 28.43 2.60 2.51
C PHE A 19 28.67 3.76 1.54
N ALA A 20 29.77 4.50 1.69
CA ALA A 20 30.11 5.59 0.79
C ALA A 20 30.28 5.10 -0.66
N PHE A 21 30.81 3.89 -0.86
CA PHE A 21 30.91 3.27 -2.18
C PHE A 21 29.56 2.81 -2.72
N ALA A 22 28.68 2.26 -1.87
CA ALA A 22 27.37 1.76 -2.28
C ALA A 22 26.33 2.87 -2.48
N ALA A 23 26.42 3.97 -1.75
CA ALA A 23 25.41 5.04 -1.70
C ALA A 23 25.04 5.64 -3.07
N PRO A 24 25.97 5.88 -4.01
CA PRO A 24 25.61 6.38 -5.35
C PRO A 24 24.67 5.45 -6.14
N TYR A 25 24.69 4.15 -5.86
CA TYR A 25 23.82 3.17 -6.49
C TYR A 25 22.45 3.05 -5.83
N LEU A 26 22.30 3.63 -4.65
CA LEU A 26 21.03 3.68 -3.89
C LEU A 26 20.29 5.01 -4.12
N ILE A 27 20.96 6.03 -4.64
CA ILE A 27 20.32 7.30 -4.98
C ILE A 27 19.48 7.08 -6.25
N PRO A 28 18.20 7.49 -6.25
CA PRO A 28 17.35 7.42 -7.43
C PRO A 28 18.03 8.06 -8.65
N ALA A 29 17.84 7.44 -9.81
CA ALA A 29 18.60 7.75 -11.01
C ALA A 29 17.71 8.32 -12.13
N ASN A 30 16.72 9.11 -11.81
CA ASN A 30 16.00 9.88 -12.81
C ASN A 30 16.99 10.79 -13.58
N PRO A 31 16.92 10.90 -14.91
CA PRO A 31 17.70 11.86 -15.68
C PRO A 31 17.62 13.28 -15.12
N ASP A 32 16.45 13.67 -14.61
CA ASP A 32 16.22 14.95 -13.96
C ASP A 32 16.84 15.03 -12.55
N SER A 33 17.11 13.88 -11.90
CA SER A 33 17.82 13.77 -10.62
C SER A 33 19.31 13.45 -10.77
N ALA A 34 19.84 13.46 -11.99
CA ALA A 34 21.29 13.33 -12.27
C ALA A 34 22.14 14.36 -11.49
N PHE A 35 21.48 15.45 -11.05
CA PHE A 35 22.03 16.43 -10.12
C PHE A 35 22.57 15.80 -8.81
N PHE A 36 21.91 14.74 -8.30
CA PHE A 36 22.35 14.05 -7.08
C PHE A 36 23.26 12.85 -7.36
N ARG A 37 23.14 12.19 -8.51
CA ARG A 37 23.91 11.01 -8.85
C ARG A 37 25.21 11.38 -9.56
N GLY A 38 26.34 11.17 -8.86
CA GLY A 38 27.67 11.45 -9.42
C GLY A 38 28.05 12.93 -9.46
N GLY A 39 27.19 13.83 -8.94
CA GLY A 39 27.48 15.25 -8.81
C GLY A 39 28.08 15.61 -7.45
N VAL A 40 28.53 16.86 -7.33
CA VAL A 40 29.05 17.42 -6.08
C VAL A 40 28.02 17.32 -4.94
N TRP A 41 26.75 17.58 -5.23
CA TRP A 41 25.66 17.52 -4.24
C TRP A 41 25.40 16.11 -3.71
N GLY A 42 25.44 15.09 -4.57
CA GLY A 42 25.35 13.70 -4.13
C GLY A 42 26.52 13.31 -3.23
N SER A 43 27.72 13.74 -3.58
CA SER A 43 28.93 13.52 -2.76
C SER A 43 28.83 14.23 -1.42
N LEU A 44 28.35 15.48 -1.38
CA LEU A 44 28.12 16.22 -0.13
C LEU A 44 27.04 15.57 0.73
N LEU A 45 25.95 15.08 0.13
CA LEU A 45 24.90 14.36 0.84
C LEU A 45 25.45 13.09 1.49
N VAL A 46 26.20 12.29 0.74
CA VAL A 46 26.86 11.08 1.27
C VAL A 46 27.82 11.45 2.40
N ALA A 47 28.65 12.47 2.21
CA ALA A 47 29.59 12.92 3.23
C ALA A 47 28.87 13.39 4.51
N ALA A 48 27.77 14.13 4.38
CA ALA A 48 26.94 14.54 5.51
C ALA A 48 26.32 13.34 6.25
N CYS A 49 26.00 12.26 5.55
CA CYS A 49 25.48 11.02 6.16
C CYS A 49 26.57 10.19 6.87
N LEU A 50 27.84 10.34 6.55
CA LEU A 50 28.90 9.49 7.12
C LEU A 50 29.07 9.68 8.64
N TYR A 51 28.92 10.89 9.15
CA TYR A 51 29.05 11.15 10.59
C TYR A 51 27.92 10.49 11.42
N PRO A 52 26.64 10.69 11.10
CA PRO A 52 25.56 9.97 11.80
C PRO A 52 25.64 8.45 11.63
N VAL A 53 26.07 7.94 10.47
CA VAL A 53 26.31 6.51 10.23
C VAL A 53 27.42 6.00 11.15
N TRP A 54 28.54 6.69 11.20
CA TRP A 54 29.65 6.37 12.11
C TRP A 54 29.22 6.31 13.58
N GLN A 55 28.48 7.33 14.03
CA GLN A 55 27.95 7.34 15.40
C GLN A 55 26.97 6.19 15.66
N ALA A 56 26.10 5.87 14.70
CA ALA A 56 25.16 4.77 14.82
C ALA A 56 25.89 3.42 14.93
N LEU A 57 26.84 3.16 14.03
CA LEU A 57 27.65 1.92 14.03
C LEU A 57 28.44 1.72 15.32
N ARG A 58 29.00 2.80 15.90
CA ARG A 58 29.75 2.70 17.15
C ARG A 58 28.89 2.41 18.37
N ARG A 59 27.64 2.76 18.34
CA ARG A 59 26.69 2.66 19.47
C ARG A 59 25.71 1.50 19.35
N ALA A 60 25.58 0.90 18.16
CA ALA A 60 24.64 -0.18 17.92
C ALA A 60 24.99 -1.43 18.72
N GLU A 61 23.99 -2.00 19.38
CA GLU A 61 24.13 -3.34 19.96
C GLU A 61 24.07 -4.40 18.84
N PRO A 62 24.84 -5.49 18.94
CA PRO A 62 24.91 -6.50 17.88
C PRO A 62 23.57 -7.08 17.50
N ARG A 63 22.64 -7.26 18.44
CA ARG A 63 21.29 -7.79 18.19
C ARG A 63 20.43 -6.80 17.43
N GLU A 64 20.46 -5.53 17.81
CA GLU A 64 19.73 -4.45 17.14
C GLU A 64 20.26 -4.21 15.73
N LEU A 65 21.60 -4.25 15.58
CA LEU A 65 22.26 -4.14 14.29
C LEU A 65 21.82 -5.26 13.33
N LEU A 66 21.81 -6.52 13.79
CA LEU A 66 21.36 -7.66 12.95
C LEU A 66 19.90 -7.51 12.51
N CYS A 67 19.00 -7.11 13.42
CA CYS A 67 17.60 -6.85 13.07
C CYS A 67 17.49 -5.69 12.06
N GLY A 68 18.22 -4.60 12.28
CA GLY A 68 18.27 -3.46 11.37
C GLY A 68 18.84 -3.80 9.99
N MET A 69 19.86 -4.66 9.94
CA MET A 69 20.46 -5.12 8.68
C MET A 69 19.48 -5.90 7.81
N GLY A 70 18.56 -6.68 8.39
CA GLY A 70 17.53 -7.39 7.64
C GLY A 70 16.67 -6.43 6.82
N TRP A 71 16.17 -5.38 7.46
CA TRP A 71 15.40 -4.32 6.77
C TRP A 71 16.26 -3.53 5.78
N ALA A 72 17.48 -3.21 6.16
CA ALA A 72 18.40 -2.47 5.30
C ALA A 72 18.76 -3.23 4.02
N LEU A 73 18.91 -4.56 4.10
CA LEU A 73 19.12 -5.42 2.93
C LEU A 73 17.92 -5.36 1.98
N LEU A 74 16.69 -5.53 2.50
CA LEU A 74 15.47 -5.47 1.69
C LEU A 74 15.31 -4.10 1.04
N PHE A 75 15.51 -3.03 1.81
CA PHE A 75 15.40 -1.66 1.32
C PHE A 75 16.45 -1.34 0.25
N SER A 76 17.71 -1.69 0.48
CA SER A 76 18.80 -1.46 -0.47
C SER A 76 18.64 -2.30 -1.74
N LEU A 77 18.14 -3.54 -1.62
CA LEU A 77 17.83 -4.39 -2.76
C LEU A 77 16.70 -3.78 -3.59
N ALA A 78 15.63 -3.30 -2.96
CA ALA A 78 14.53 -2.63 -3.63
C ALA A 78 15.04 -1.40 -4.41
N LEU A 79 15.81 -0.51 -3.77
CA LEU A 79 16.37 0.66 -4.45
C LEU A 79 17.30 0.27 -5.61
N SER A 80 18.16 -0.75 -5.45
CA SER A 80 19.07 -1.21 -6.50
C SER A 80 18.32 -1.80 -7.69
N LEU A 81 17.31 -2.63 -7.45
CA LEU A 81 16.46 -3.21 -8.49
C LEU A 81 15.60 -2.14 -9.19
N GLY A 82 14.99 -1.25 -8.42
CA GLY A 82 14.18 -0.16 -8.97
C GLY A 82 14.98 0.79 -9.85
N SER A 83 16.17 1.17 -9.39
CA SER A 83 17.09 1.99 -10.20
C SER A 83 17.47 1.31 -11.52
N GLU A 84 17.67 -0.01 -11.50
CA GLU A 84 18.01 -0.78 -12.71
C GLU A 84 16.82 -0.85 -13.67
N LEU A 85 15.65 -1.19 -13.17
CA LEU A 85 14.41 -1.23 -13.96
C LEU A 85 14.09 0.14 -14.59
N PHE A 86 14.33 1.21 -13.85
CA PHE A 86 14.05 2.57 -14.31
C PHE A 86 15.05 3.02 -15.40
N ILE A 87 16.36 2.85 -15.16
CA ILE A 87 17.40 3.35 -16.10
C ILE A 87 17.44 2.55 -17.39
N TYR A 88 17.33 1.22 -17.31
CA TYR A 88 17.55 0.31 -18.43
C TYR A 88 16.25 -0.25 -19.00
N ASN A 89 15.11 0.19 -18.49
CA ASN A 89 13.78 -0.32 -18.85
C ASN A 89 13.68 -1.85 -18.73
N GLY A 90 14.44 -2.44 -17.82
CA GLY A 90 14.49 -3.89 -17.59
C GLY A 90 15.62 -4.30 -16.67
N LEU A 91 15.64 -5.58 -16.31
CA LEU A 91 16.71 -6.16 -15.51
C LEU A 91 17.89 -6.54 -16.41
N LEU A 92 19.06 -5.99 -16.14
CA LEU A 92 20.27 -6.32 -16.88
C LEU A 92 20.66 -7.80 -16.67
N ARG A 93 21.08 -8.45 -17.74
CA ARG A 93 21.62 -9.81 -17.71
C ARG A 93 23.14 -9.77 -17.48
N GLY A 94 23.66 -10.86 -16.97
CA GLY A 94 25.10 -11.07 -16.81
C GLY A 94 25.60 -11.01 -15.36
N MET A 95 26.80 -11.55 -15.17
CA MET A 95 27.42 -11.72 -13.86
C MET A 95 27.68 -10.38 -13.15
N GLY A 96 28.07 -9.35 -13.89
CA GLY A 96 28.33 -8.01 -13.31
C GLY A 96 27.10 -7.38 -12.72
N SER A 97 25.93 -7.51 -13.36
CA SER A 97 24.66 -7.02 -12.84
C SER A 97 24.23 -7.81 -11.59
N LEU A 98 24.33 -9.14 -11.63
CA LEU A 98 24.04 -10.00 -10.49
C LEU A 98 24.92 -9.67 -9.29
N LEU A 99 26.24 -9.52 -9.50
CA LEU A 99 27.17 -9.13 -8.45
C LEU A 99 26.83 -7.76 -7.86
N ARG A 100 26.45 -6.78 -8.67
CA ARG A 100 26.03 -5.46 -8.18
C ARG A 100 24.76 -5.56 -7.33
N ARG A 101 23.75 -6.32 -7.74
CA ARG A 101 22.51 -6.53 -6.98
C ARG A 101 22.74 -7.17 -5.61
N ILE A 102 23.81 -7.94 -5.46
CA ILE A 102 24.19 -8.57 -4.19
C ILE A 102 25.14 -7.66 -3.41
N ALA A 103 26.17 -7.13 -4.04
CA ALA A 103 27.22 -6.37 -3.38
C ALA A 103 26.72 -5.03 -2.81
N VAL A 104 25.93 -4.26 -3.57
CA VAL A 104 25.43 -2.96 -3.12
C VAL A 104 24.59 -3.07 -1.87
N PRO A 105 23.56 -3.94 -1.79
CA PRO A 105 22.81 -4.15 -0.55
C PRO A 105 23.68 -4.64 0.63
N LEU A 106 24.58 -5.57 0.40
CA LEU A 106 25.47 -6.06 1.46
C LEU A 106 26.40 -4.99 2.00
N MET A 107 26.94 -4.12 1.15
CA MET A 107 27.81 -3.01 1.57
C MET A 107 27.03 -1.92 2.32
N ALA A 108 25.79 -1.65 1.93
CA ALA A 108 24.95 -0.63 2.56
C ALA A 108 24.29 -1.09 3.86
N ALA A 109 23.99 -2.39 3.98
CA ALA A 109 23.19 -2.95 5.07
C ALA A 109 23.73 -2.64 6.47
N PRO A 110 25.03 -2.71 6.79
CA PRO A 110 25.52 -2.40 8.13
C PRO A 110 25.26 -0.93 8.52
N ALA A 111 25.49 0.00 7.61
CA ALA A 111 25.30 1.42 7.85
C ALA A 111 23.81 1.78 8.02
N LEU A 112 22.99 1.37 7.08
CA LEU A 112 21.53 1.59 7.12
C LEU A 112 20.87 0.82 8.27
N GLY A 113 21.37 -0.39 8.57
CA GLY A 113 20.95 -1.19 9.70
C GLY A 113 21.24 -0.52 11.04
N ALA A 114 22.41 0.08 11.20
CA ALA A 114 22.76 0.84 12.40
C ALA A 114 21.92 2.12 12.55
N LEU A 115 21.63 2.82 11.45
CA LEU A 115 20.74 3.99 11.46
C LEU A 115 19.32 3.59 11.86
N SER A 116 18.78 2.53 11.27
CA SER A 116 17.45 2.03 11.62
C SER A 116 17.38 1.55 13.07
N ALA A 117 18.37 0.80 13.54
CA ALA A 117 18.46 0.38 14.94
C ALA A 117 18.42 1.59 15.89
N ARG A 118 19.14 2.66 15.57
CA ARG A 118 19.12 3.89 16.37
C ARG A 118 17.74 4.58 16.38
N LEU A 119 17.03 4.56 15.26
CA LEU A 119 15.69 5.11 15.18
C LEU A 119 14.68 4.29 16.00
N PHE A 120 14.80 2.96 15.95
CA PHE A 120 13.88 2.05 16.63
C PHE A 120 14.21 1.83 18.12
N SER A 121 15.47 2.02 18.54
CA SER A 121 15.86 1.93 19.95
C SER A 121 15.67 3.22 20.74
N ALA A 122 15.16 4.28 20.10
CA ALA A 122 14.74 5.48 20.80
C ALA A 122 13.68 5.11 21.85
N LYS A 123 14.02 5.29 23.14
CA LYS A 123 13.10 4.98 24.24
C LYS A 123 11.78 5.75 24.02
N PRO A 124 10.63 5.06 24.15
CA PRO A 124 9.34 5.75 24.12
C PRO A 124 9.38 6.86 25.18
N ARG A 125 9.11 8.08 24.77
CA ARG A 125 8.84 9.14 25.74
C ARG A 125 7.59 8.78 26.53
N GLU A 126 7.54 9.19 27.80
CA GLU A 126 6.32 9.04 28.60
C GLU A 126 5.13 9.55 27.80
N THR A 127 4.09 8.72 27.72
CA THR A 127 2.87 9.03 26.97
C THR A 127 2.25 10.29 27.54
N GLN A 128 2.39 11.40 26.85
CA GLN A 128 1.71 12.63 27.22
C GLN A 128 0.21 12.45 27.00
N ALA A 129 -0.61 13.01 27.90
CA ALA A 129 -2.05 13.08 27.69
C ALA A 129 -2.36 13.73 26.34
N LEU A 130 -3.37 13.21 25.65
CA LEU A 130 -3.77 13.68 24.33
C LEU A 130 -4.09 15.19 24.43
N ARG A 131 -3.20 16.04 23.94
CA ARG A 131 -3.35 17.50 24.02
C ARG A 131 -4.25 18.05 22.93
N PHE A 132 -4.26 17.38 21.76
CA PHE A 132 -5.10 17.76 20.65
C PHE A 132 -6.05 16.61 20.32
N PRO A 133 -7.37 16.85 20.29
CA PRO A 133 -8.34 15.79 20.10
C PRO A 133 -8.34 15.26 18.68
N LEU A 134 -8.73 14.00 18.49
CA LEU A 134 -8.80 13.36 17.17
C LEU A 134 -9.64 14.17 16.18
N TRP A 135 -10.82 14.63 16.61
CA TRP A 135 -11.69 15.45 15.75
C TRP A 135 -11.05 16.79 15.36
N GLY A 136 -10.15 17.33 16.20
CA GLY A 136 -9.41 18.55 15.89
C GLY A 136 -8.43 18.34 14.72
N TYR A 137 -7.70 17.22 14.70
CA TYR A 137 -6.87 16.83 13.55
C TYR A 137 -7.72 16.69 12.28
N ALA A 138 -8.85 15.96 12.37
CA ALA A 138 -9.74 15.78 11.24
C ALA A 138 -10.27 17.11 10.69
N LEU A 139 -10.67 18.03 11.58
CA LEU A 139 -11.14 19.35 11.20
C LEU A 139 -10.07 20.18 10.48
N VAL A 140 -8.82 20.19 10.99
CA VAL A 140 -7.71 20.90 10.34
C VAL A 140 -7.45 20.34 8.94
N ILE A 141 -7.48 19.02 8.79
CA ILE A 141 -7.31 18.35 7.50
C ILE A 141 -8.44 18.73 6.54
N LEU A 142 -9.70 18.65 6.98
CA LEU A 142 -10.87 19.03 6.18
C LEU A 142 -10.85 20.50 5.76
N LEU A 143 -10.45 21.40 6.66
CA LEU A 143 -10.30 22.84 6.33
C LEU A 143 -9.20 23.06 5.29
N GLY A 144 -8.10 22.29 5.32
CA GLY A 144 -7.07 22.33 4.30
C GLY A 144 -7.55 21.83 2.93
N TRP A 145 -8.50 20.88 2.89
CA TRP A 145 -9.08 20.38 1.66
C TRP A 145 -10.22 21.23 1.10
N LEU A 146 -10.79 22.12 1.92
CA LEU A 146 -11.95 22.94 1.54
C LEU A 146 -11.71 23.78 0.26
N PRO A 147 -10.57 24.46 0.07
CA PRO A 147 -10.34 25.21 -1.17
C PRO A 147 -10.34 24.32 -2.42
N VAL A 148 -9.75 23.12 -2.32
CA VAL A 148 -9.73 22.15 -3.43
C VAL A 148 -11.14 21.63 -3.70
N TRP A 149 -11.90 21.32 -2.65
CA TRP A 149 -13.29 20.86 -2.82
C TRP A 149 -14.19 21.95 -3.43
N LEU A 150 -14.02 23.20 -3.03
CA LEU A 150 -14.79 24.30 -3.64
C LEU A 150 -14.45 24.52 -5.11
N ALA A 151 -13.19 24.26 -5.50
CA ALA A 151 -12.76 24.35 -6.90
C ALA A 151 -13.31 23.20 -7.76
N PHE A 152 -13.55 22.03 -7.17
CA PHE A 152 -14.02 20.81 -7.84
C PHE A 152 -15.36 20.33 -7.28
N PHE A 153 -16.21 21.27 -6.90
CA PHE A 153 -17.55 20.96 -6.42
C PHE A 153 -18.40 20.35 -7.53
N PRO A 154 -19.20 19.29 -7.26
CA PRO A 154 -19.48 18.62 -5.98
C PRO A 154 -18.44 17.56 -5.57
N GLY A 155 -17.53 17.19 -6.44
CA GLY A 155 -16.49 16.20 -6.28
C GLY A 155 -15.89 15.81 -7.63
N MET A 156 -14.90 14.92 -7.62
CA MET A 156 -14.21 14.44 -8.82
C MET A 156 -14.67 13.04 -9.20
N VAL A 157 -14.94 12.81 -10.45
CA VAL A 157 -15.37 11.51 -10.97
C VAL A 157 -14.16 10.72 -11.45
N ASN A 158 -13.94 9.54 -10.85
CA ASN A 158 -12.93 8.59 -11.30
C ASN A 158 -13.45 7.78 -12.49
N TYR A 159 -12.56 7.35 -13.40
CA TYR A 159 -12.92 6.59 -14.61
C TYR A 159 -13.68 5.27 -14.35
N ASP A 160 -13.55 4.67 -13.16
CA ASP A 160 -14.33 3.48 -12.77
C ASP A 160 -15.79 3.82 -12.39
N PHE A 161 -16.06 5.07 -11.98
CA PHE A 161 -17.33 5.46 -11.42
C PHE A 161 -18.48 5.39 -12.44
N PRO A 162 -18.35 5.88 -13.70
CA PRO A 162 -19.40 5.77 -14.70
C PRO A 162 -19.84 4.33 -14.90
N ALA A 163 -18.89 3.40 -15.01
CA ALA A 163 -19.20 1.98 -15.18
C ALA A 163 -19.93 1.38 -13.97
N GLN A 164 -19.60 1.82 -12.74
CA GLN A 164 -20.30 1.39 -11.53
C GLN A 164 -21.70 2.00 -11.44
N TYR A 165 -21.85 3.25 -11.84
CA TYR A 165 -23.13 3.94 -11.84
C TYR A 165 -24.06 3.38 -12.94
N GLN A 166 -23.52 3.09 -14.14
CA GLN A 166 -24.29 2.42 -15.20
C GLN A 166 -24.83 1.06 -14.75
N GLN A 167 -24.06 0.28 -13.98
CA GLN A 167 -24.56 -0.97 -13.40
C GLN A 167 -25.77 -0.77 -12.47
N HIS A 168 -25.86 0.38 -11.81
CA HIS A 168 -27.03 0.75 -11.00
C HIS A 168 -28.24 1.07 -11.87
N ILE A 169 -28.07 1.87 -12.91
CA ILE A 169 -29.13 2.26 -13.85
C ILE A 169 -29.70 1.01 -14.54
N ASP A 170 -28.84 0.13 -15.02
CA ASP A 170 -29.24 -1.08 -15.76
C ASP A 170 -29.71 -2.21 -14.83
N HIS A 171 -29.59 -2.06 -13.51
CA HIS A 171 -29.78 -3.12 -12.51
C HIS A 171 -28.96 -4.39 -12.81
N ALA A 172 -27.81 -4.24 -13.46
CA ALA A 172 -26.94 -5.31 -13.94
C ALA A 172 -25.55 -5.23 -13.31
N TYR A 173 -25.44 -5.67 -12.06
CA TYR A 173 -24.20 -5.59 -11.32
C TYR A 173 -23.16 -6.63 -11.78
N SER A 174 -21.87 -6.28 -11.64
CA SER A 174 -20.74 -7.14 -11.94
C SER A 174 -19.79 -7.21 -10.75
N SER A 175 -19.20 -8.36 -10.49
CA SER A 175 -18.16 -8.53 -9.48
C SER A 175 -16.78 -8.03 -9.91
N LEU A 176 -16.66 -7.38 -11.07
CA LEU A 176 -15.43 -6.71 -11.52
C LEU A 176 -15.02 -5.62 -10.53
N HIS A 177 -15.98 -4.82 -10.09
CA HIS A 177 -15.81 -3.85 -9.03
C HIS A 177 -16.20 -4.43 -7.67
N PRO A 178 -15.57 -3.99 -6.57
CA PRO A 178 -15.92 -4.46 -5.22
C PRO A 178 -17.37 -4.14 -4.89
N LEU A 179 -18.17 -5.17 -4.60
CA LEU A 179 -19.61 -5.02 -4.38
C LEU A 179 -19.95 -4.07 -3.23
N LEU A 180 -19.14 -4.04 -2.17
CA LEU A 180 -19.35 -3.13 -1.04
C LEU A 180 -19.20 -1.67 -1.47
N HIS A 181 -18.19 -1.36 -2.29
CA HIS A 181 -18.02 0.01 -2.80
C HIS A 181 -19.16 0.39 -3.76
N SER A 182 -19.48 -0.50 -4.71
CA SER A 182 -20.58 -0.25 -5.66
C SER A 182 -21.92 -0.06 -4.95
N ALA A 183 -22.23 -0.88 -3.94
CA ALA A 183 -23.46 -0.75 -3.16
C ALA A 183 -23.51 0.57 -2.37
N LEU A 184 -22.39 0.97 -1.74
CA LEU A 184 -22.30 2.20 -0.97
C LEU A 184 -22.45 3.42 -1.89
N SER A 185 -21.66 3.48 -2.95
CA SER A 185 -21.63 4.59 -3.88
C SER A 185 -22.97 4.75 -4.60
N ASN A 186 -23.51 3.66 -5.17
CA ASN A 186 -24.80 3.69 -5.87
C ASN A 186 -25.98 3.94 -4.91
N GLY A 187 -25.88 3.50 -3.64
CA GLY A 187 -26.86 3.85 -2.62
C GLY A 187 -26.95 5.36 -2.35
N LEU A 188 -25.79 6.05 -2.36
CA LEU A 188 -25.75 7.51 -2.22
C LEU A 188 -26.21 8.22 -3.50
N MET A 189 -25.93 7.65 -4.69
CA MET A 189 -26.48 8.16 -5.96
C MET A 189 -28.01 8.02 -5.98
N ALA A 190 -28.55 6.85 -5.63
CA ALA A 190 -29.98 6.64 -5.51
C ALA A 190 -30.68 7.60 -4.52
N LEU A 191 -29.98 7.94 -3.42
CA LEU A 191 -30.48 8.95 -2.50
C LEU A 191 -30.55 10.33 -3.16
N GLY A 192 -29.53 10.72 -3.93
CA GLY A 192 -29.57 11.95 -4.73
C GLY A 192 -30.70 11.95 -5.76
N GLU A 193 -30.88 10.85 -6.48
CA GLU A 193 -31.95 10.66 -7.45
C GLU A 193 -33.35 10.81 -6.82
N ALA A 194 -33.53 10.28 -5.61
CA ALA A 194 -34.79 10.44 -4.87
C ALA A 194 -35.15 11.91 -4.59
N PHE A 195 -34.16 12.80 -4.59
CA PHE A 195 -34.33 14.25 -4.53
C PHE A 195 -34.24 14.92 -5.93
N SER A 196 -34.34 14.15 -7.01
CA SER A 196 -34.19 14.62 -8.39
C SER A 196 -32.89 15.36 -8.68
N SER A 197 -31.82 14.98 -8.01
CA SER A 197 -30.49 15.62 -8.13
C SER A 197 -29.36 14.57 -8.09
N PRO A 198 -28.95 14.02 -9.23
CA PRO A 198 -27.75 13.15 -9.30
C PRO A 198 -26.48 13.82 -8.76
N THR A 199 -26.35 15.15 -8.97
CA THR A 199 -25.29 15.98 -8.40
C THR A 199 -25.25 15.91 -6.86
N LEU A 200 -26.41 15.85 -6.20
CA LEU A 200 -26.48 15.62 -4.75
C LEU A 200 -25.93 14.23 -4.38
N GLY A 201 -26.19 13.21 -5.19
CA GLY A 201 -25.64 11.88 -4.99
C GLY A 201 -24.11 11.87 -5.03
N LEU A 202 -23.51 12.55 -6.00
CA LEU A 202 -22.06 12.74 -6.10
C LEU A 202 -21.51 13.52 -4.90
N LEU A 203 -22.18 14.61 -4.51
CA LEU A 203 -21.83 15.38 -3.32
C LEU A 203 -21.77 14.51 -2.05
N LEU A 204 -22.80 13.66 -1.85
CA LEU A 204 -22.86 12.75 -0.70
C LEU A 204 -21.71 11.74 -0.70
N ASN A 205 -21.37 11.19 -1.88
CA ASN A 205 -20.20 10.31 -2.04
C ASN A 205 -18.90 11.03 -1.63
N THR A 206 -18.69 12.23 -2.16
CA THR A 206 -17.49 13.05 -1.87
C THR A 206 -17.40 13.39 -0.39
N VAL A 207 -18.48 13.88 0.22
CA VAL A 207 -18.49 14.22 1.66
C VAL A 207 -18.22 12.99 2.53
N LEU A 208 -18.82 11.83 2.23
CA LEU A 208 -18.55 10.59 2.95
C LEU A 208 -17.06 10.22 2.87
N GLN A 209 -16.46 10.26 1.68
CA GLN A 209 -15.04 9.93 1.50
C GLN A 209 -14.14 10.90 2.25
N MET A 210 -14.38 12.21 2.12
CA MET A 210 -13.64 13.25 2.84
C MET A 210 -13.69 13.03 4.35
N LEU A 211 -14.86 12.75 4.90
CA LEU A 211 -15.02 12.48 6.34
C LEU A 211 -14.24 11.22 6.75
N VAL A 212 -14.49 10.08 6.10
CA VAL A 212 -13.85 8.81 6.45
C VAL A 212 -12.33 8.91 6.33
N PHE A 213 -11.82 9.50 5.26
CA PHE A 213 -10.38 9.60 5.03
C PHE A 213 -9.72 10.58 5.98
N SER A 214 -10.31 11.75 6.23
CA SER A 214 -9.79 12.72 7.22
C SER A 214 -9.74 12.14 8.63
N PHE A 215 -10.76 11.38 9.05
CA PHE A 215 -10.74 10.69 10.34
C PHE A 215 -9.69 9.58 10.42
N ALA A 216 -9.44 8.84 9.35
CA ALA A 216 -8.37 7.83 9.30
C ALA A 216 -6.98 8.47 9.43
N LEU A 217 -6.73 9.57 8.71
CA LEU A 217 -5.49 10.33 8.83
C LEU A 217 -5.33 10.97 10.21
N ALA A 218 -6.42 11.54 10.76
CA ALA A 218 -6.44 12.07 12.13
C ALA A 218 -6.17 10.98 13.18
N TYR A 219 -6.68 9.76 12.96
CA TYR A 219 -6.40 8.61 13.82
C TYR A 219 -4.90 8.30 13.83
N SER A 220 -4.19 8.39 12.70
CA SER A 220 -2.74 8.21 12.64
C SER A 220 -1.99 9.29 13.42
N CYS A 221 -2.41 10.57 13.32
CA CYS A 221 -1.86 11.65 14.14
C CYS A 221 -2.05 11.40 15.64
N ALA A 222 -3.27 11.03 16.04
CA ALA A 222 -3.58 10.72 17.44
C ALA A 222 -2.81 9.48 17.95
N PHE A 223 -2.60 8.47 17.09
CA PHE A 223 -1.82 7.29 17.38
C PHE A 223 -0.35 7.63 17.67
N VAL A 224 0.26 8.46 16.84
CA VAL A 224 1.65 8.91 16.99
C VAL A 224 1.80 9.85 18.19
N GLN A 225 0.81 10.73 18.42
CA GLN A 225 0.77 11.61 19.59
C GLN A 225 0.77 10.82 20.91
N LYS A 226 -0.04 9.77 21.02
CA LYS A 226 -0.06 8.88 22.20
C LYS A 226 1.27 8.22 22.49
N ARG A 227 2.14 8.08 21.48
CA ARG A 227 3.50 7.53 21.59
C ARG A 227 4.56 8.59 21.87
N GLY A 228 4.16 9.82 22.18
CA GLY A 228 5.06 10.89 22.61
C GLY A 228 5.79 11.59 21.48
N ALA A 229 5.23 11.60 20.27
CA ALA A 229 5.79 12.40 19.18
C ALA A 229 5.83 13.89 19.57
N PRO A 230 6.89 14.62 19.18
CA PRO A 230 7.00 16.04 19.47
C PRO A 230 5.96 16.85 18.68
N ALA A 231 5.52 17.97 19.25
CA ALA A 231 4.47 18.81 18.66
C ALA A 231 4.79 19.26 17.23
N TRP A 232 6.05 19.55 16.91
CA TRP A 232 6.45 19.93 15.55
C TRP A 232 6.25 18.80 14.53
N ALA A 233 6.51 17.54 14.93
CA ALA A 233 6.29 16.39 14.03
C ALA A 233 4.80 16.15 13.78
N LEU A 234 3.97 16.31 14.81
CA LEU A 234 2.51 16.23 14.68
C LEU A 234 1.96 17.37 13.81
N ALA A 235 2.48 18.59 13.97
CA ALA A 235 2.11 19.73 13.14
C ALA A 235 2.53 19.51 11.68
N ALA A 236 3.77 19.04 11.44
CA ALA A 236 4.25 18.72 10.09
C ALA A 236 3.43 17.63 9.41
N MET A 237 3.10 16.55 10.15
CA MET A 237 2.28 15.45 9.67
C MET A 237 0.86 15.92 9.33
N THR A 238 0.24 16.71 10.20
CA THR A 238 -1.10 17.27 9.97
C THR A 238 -1.09 18.25 8.79
N ALA A 239 -0.08 19.11 8.70
CA ALA A 239 0.09 20.04 7.58
C ALA A 239 0.30 19.27 6.25
N ALA A 240 1.10 18.21 6.24
CA ALA A 240 1.26 17.36 5.07
C ALA A 240 -0.08 16.77 4.61
N TYR A 241 -0.88 16.23 5.53
CA TYR A 241 -2.21 15.70 5.20
C TYR A 241 -3.21 16.76 4.72
N ALA A 242 -3.12 17.96 5.26
CA ALA A 242 -4.01 19.06 4.91
C ALA A 242 -3.64 19.75 3.59
N LEU A 243 -2.34 19.87 3.27
CA LEU A 243 -1.85 20.76 2.22
C LEU A 243 -1.28 20.03 0.99
N LEU A 244 -0.83 18.78 1.13
CA LEU A 244 -0.34 18.04 -0.04
C LEU A 244 -1.52 17.64 -0.94
N PRO A 245 -1.50 18.01 -2.24
CA PRO A 245 -2.61 17.79 -3.16
C PRO A 245 -3.07 16.32 -3.25
N ILE A 246 -2.16 15.37 -3.10
CA ILE A 246 -2.48 13.94 -3.19
C ILE A 246 -3.57 13.53 -2.20
N PHE A 247 -3.60 14.09 -0.98
CA PHE A 247 -4.60 13.72 0.01
C PHE A 247 -5.97 14.32 -0.31
N SER A 248 -6.02 15.59 -0.72
CA SER A 248 -7.27 16.25 -1.10
C SER A 248 -7.85 15.65 -2.38
N THR A 249 -7.05 15.43 -3.43
CA THR A 249 -7.53 14.84 -4.68
C THR A 249 -8.04 13.41 -4.48
N MET A 250 -7.33 12.58 -3.69
CA MET A 250 -7.82 11.24 -3.33
C MET A 250 -9.11 11.28 -2.51
N ALA A 251 -9.27 12.25 -1.62
CA ALA A 251 -10.48 12.40 -0.81
C ALA A 251 -11.70 12.84 -1.62
N LEU A 252 -11.48 13.63 -2.66
CA LEU A 252 -12.53 14.18 -3.54
C LEU A 252 -12.94 13.21 -4.66
N SER A 253 -12.04 12.30 -5.05
CA SER A 253 -12.27 11.36 -6.15
C SER A 253 -13.18 10.21 -5.74
N THR A 254 -14.20 9.90 -6.54
CA THR A 254 -15.11 8.75 -6.34
C THR A 254 -14.40 7.42 -6.56
N CYS A 255 -13.35 7.15 -5.77
CA CYS A 255 -12.47 6.00 -5.93
C CYS A 255 -12.61 5.03 -4.74
N LYS A 256 -12.77 3.73 -5.07
CA LYS A 256 -12.75 2.64 -4.08
C LYS A 256 -11.48 2.63 -3.22
N ASP A 257 -10.37 3.13 -3.77
CA ASP A 257 -9.05 3.08 -3.13
C ASP A 257 -8.92 4.03 -1.95
N THR A 258 -9.66 5.12 -1.92
CA THR A 258 -9.68 6.08 -0.80
C THR A 258 -10.25 5.45 0.46
N LEU A 259 -11.44 4.84 0.37
CA LEU A 259 -12.07 4.16 1.50
C LEU A 259 -11.29 2.92 1.95
N PHE A 260 -10.74 2.17 0.98
CA PHE A 260 -9.86 1.05 1.26
C PHE A 260 -8.61 1.49 2.02
N SER A 261 -7.94 2.56 1.57
CA SER A 261 -6.73 3.09 2.21
C SER A 261 -7.00 3.58 3.62
N ALA A 262 -8.16 4.23 3.84
CA ALA A 262 -8.60 4.64 5.17
C ALA A 262 -8.77 3.43 6.11
N ALA A 263 -9.48 2.39 5.65
CA ALA A 263 -9.70 1.17 6.43
C ALA A 263 -8.38 0.43 6.71
N LEU A 264 -7.53 0.28 5.70
CA LEU A 264 -6.23 -0.39 5.83
C LEU A 264 -5.27 0.37 6.76
N LEU A 265 -5.24 1.71 6.70
CA LEU A 265 -4.43 2.53 7.60
C LEU A 265 -4.84 2.30 9.06
N VAL A 266 -6.12 2.44 9.37
CA VAL A 266 -6.60 2.25 10.75
C VAL A 266 -6.39 0.82 11.21
N LEU A 267 -6.66 -0.18 10.36
CA LEU A 267 -6.40 -1.60 10.64
C LEU A 267 -4.92 -1.86 10.93
N SER A 268 -4.01 -1.30 10.13
CA SER A 268 -2.56 -1.44 10.32
C SER A 268 -2.10 -0.88 11.66
N LEU A 269 -2.63 0.27 12.07
CA LEU A 269 -2.31 0.87 13.36
C LEU A 269 -2.87 0.06 14.53
N GLN A 270 -4.08 -0.49 14.41
CA GLN A 270 -4.66 -1.38 15.41
C GLN A 270 -3.94 -2.74 15.46
N ALA A 271 -3.52 -3.27 14.33
CA ALA A 271 -2.69 -4.47 14.26
C ALA A 271 -1.33 -4.23 14.95
N PHE A 272 -0.73 -3.06 14.75
CA PHE A 272 0.49 -2.68 15.45
C PHE A 272 0.29 -2.63 16.97
N GLU A 273 -0.83 -2.05 17.46
CA GLU A 273 -1.19 -2.12 18.90
C GLU A 273 -1.30 -3.57 19.40
N LEU A 274 -1.92 -4.45 18.61
CA LEU A 274 -2.05 -5.87 18.94
C LEU A 274 -0.69 -6.59 18.94
N LEU A 275 0.20 -6.28 18.00
CA LEU A 275 1.55 -6.85 17.93
C LEU A 275 2.43 -6.40 19.10
N GLU A 276 2.34 -5.11 19.49
CA GLU A 276 3.15 -4.51 20.55
C GLU A 276 2.71 -4.97 21.94
N ALA A 277 1.40 -4.97 22.22
CA ALA A 277 0.84 -5.27 23.53
C ALA A 277 -0.48 -6.04 23.42
N PRO A 278 -0.45 -7.35 23.11
CA PRO A 278 -1.67 -8.14 22.90
C PRO A 278 -2.63 -8.09 24.09
N GLU A 279 -2.11 -8.16 25.30
CA GLU A 279 -2.93 -8.09 26.52
C GLU A 279 -3.68 -6.78 26.65
N ALA A 280 -3.00 -5.65 26.44
CA ALA A 280 -3.62 -4.33 26.50
C ALA A 280 -4.67 -4.16 25.39
N PHE A 281 -4.39 -4.64 24.18
CA PHE A 281 -5.33 -4.62 23.07
C PHE A 281 -6.61 -5.42 23.38
N PHE A 282 -6.48 -6.68 23.83
CA PHE A 282 -7.64 -7.52 24.14
C PHE A 282 -8.47 -6.96 25.31
N ARG A 283 -7.83 -6.39 26.33
CA ARG A 283 -8.53 -5.67 27.40
C ARG A 283 -9.29 -4.45 26.87
N LYS A 284 -8.68 -3.69 25.94
CA LYS A 284 -9.29 -2.51 25.32
C LYS A 284 -10.55 -2.85 24.51
N ILE A 285 -10.62 -4.03 23.89
CA ILE A 285 -11.81 -4.53 23.18
C ILE A 285 -12.76 -5.36 24.08
N GLY A 286 -12.42 -5.52 25.37
CA GLY A 286 -13.28 -6.16 26.36
C GLY A 286 -13.19 -7.68 26.43
N LEU A 287 -12.20 -8.29 25.80
CA LEU A 287 -11.95 -9.73 25.88
C LEU A 287 -11.07 -10.07 27.10
N ARG A 288 -11.42 -11.18 27.79
CA ARG A 288 -10.65 -11.71 28.93
C ARG A 288 -9.80 -12.91 28.47
N PRO A 289 -8.65 -13.19 29.15
CA PRO A 289 -7.93 -14.42 28.89
C PRO A 289 -8.83 -15.63 29.16
N LEU A 290 -8.88 -16.58 28.21
CA LEU A 290 -9.65 -17.82 28.32
C LEU A 290 -8.94 -18.88 29.18
N SER A 291 -7.68 -18.66 29.52
CA SER A 291 -6.90 -19.48 30.43
C SER A 291 -6.12 -18.58 31.37
N LEU A 292 -6.11 -18.91 32.67
CA LEU A 292 -5.17 -18.31 33.61
C LEU A 292 -3.74 -18.56 33.11
N PRO A 293 -2.85 -17.55 33.11
CA PRO A 293 -1.49 -17.76 32.71
C PRO A 293 -0.86 -18.79 33.64
N SER A 294 -0.35 -19.88 33.10
CA SER A 294 0.53 -20.81 33.82
C SER A 294 1.66 -19.99 34.46
N LYS A 295 1.91 -20.18 35.75
CA LYS A 295 2.82 -19.40 36.60
C LYS A 295 4.30 -19.34 36.15
N SER A 296 4.66 -19.76 34.94
CA SER A 296 6.05 -20.00 34.55
C SER A 296 6.63 -19.12 33.45
N VAL A 297 5.95 -18.06 33.01
CA VAL A 297 6.60 -17.10 32.07
C VAL A 297 6.72 -15.75 32.76
N LYS A 298 7.84 -15.58 33.47
CA LYS A 298 8.38 -14.24 33.78
C LYS A 298 8.86 -13.61 32.46
N THR A 299 7.95 -13.20 31.61
CA THR A 299 8.27 -12.22 30.58
C THR A 299 8.48 -10.91 31.34
N GLN A 300 9.69 -10.36 31.25
CA GLN A 300 9.96 -8.98 31.65
C GLN A 300 9.04 -8.08 30.79
N ALA A 301 7.80 -7.95 31.20
CA ALA A 301 6.92 -6.91 30.71
C ALA A 301 7.55 -5.59 31.15
N SER A 302 7.94 -4.76 30.19
CA SER A 302 8.18 -3.33 30.43
C SER A 302 7.07 -2.81 31.32
N PRO A 303 7.36 -1.93 32.30
CA PRO A 303 6.37 -1.43 33.25
C PRO A 303 5.40 -0.42 32.65
N VAL A 304 5.01 -0.63 31.39
CA VAL A 304 3.98 0.16 30.75
C VAL A 304 2.63 -0.51 31.05
N HIS A 305 2.09 -0.10 32.20
CA HIS A 305 0.69 -0.16 32.58
C HIS A 305 -0.03 -1.53 32.58
N ALA A 306 -0.03 -2.16 33.73
CA ALA A 306 -1.16 -2.96 34.18
C ALA A 306 -2.39 -2.02 34.38
N ALA A 307 -2.92 -1.48 33.29
CA ALA A 307 -4.13 -0.68 33.31
C ALA A 307 -5.31 -1.59 33.67
N ASP A 308 -5.92 -1.33 34.80
CA ASP A 308 -7.11 -2.02 35.28
C ASP A 308 -8.24 -1.93 34.27
N LEU A 309 -8.96 -3.03 34.04
CA LEU A 309 -10.12 -3.10 33.12
C LEU A 309 -11.20 -2.07 33.42
N SER A 310 -11.26 -1.57 34.70
CA SER A 310 -12.16 -0.50 35.11
C SER A 310 -11.90 0.83 34.41
N GLN A 311 -10.70 1.03 33.84
CA GLN A 311 -10.31 2.29 33.19
C GLN A 311 -10.98 2.53 31.82
N PHE A 312 -11.56 1.49 31.19
CA PHE A 312 -12.25 1.65 29.91
C PHE A 312 -13.76 1.45 30.07
N PRO A 313 -14.58 2.48 29.89
CA PRO A 313 -16.04 2.35 29.90
C PRO A 313 -16.52 1.31 28.87
N VAL A 314 -17.56 0.56 29.18
CA VAL A 314 -18.14 -0.49 28.32
C VAL A 314 -18.44 0.06 26.91
N LYS A 315 -18.90 1.32 26.83
CA LYS A 315 -19.17 2.02 25.56
C LYS A 315 -17.90 2.14 24.70
N GLN A 316 -16.76 2.47 25.32
CA GLN A 316 -15.48 2.62 24.60
C GLN A 316 -14.94 1.27 24.09
N ARG A 317 -15.13 0.18 24.85
CA ARG A 317 -14.72 -1.18 24.44
C ARG A 317 -15.50 -1.64 23.21
N LYS A 318 -16.83 -1.45 23.22
CA LYS A 318 -17.69 -1.79 22.08
C LYS A 318 -17.32 -0.98 20.84
N ALA A 319 -17.05 0.32 20.99
CA ALA A 319 -16.64 1.19 19.88
C ALA A 319 -15.30 0.76 19.26
N THR A 320 -14.32 0.38 20.08
CA THR A 320 -13.02 -0.10 19.58
C THR A 320 -13.13 -1.43 18.83
N LEU A 321 -13.91 -2.38 19.37
CA LEU A 321 -14.16 -3.65 18.67
C LEU A 321 -14.93 -3.43 17.37
N PHE A 322 -15.96 -2.60 17.39
CA PHE A 322 -16.72 -2.26 16.19
C PHE A 322 -15.83 -1.62 15.11
N LEU A 323 -14.98 -0.66 15.49
CA LEU A 323 -14.03 -0.03 14.57
C LEU A 323 -13.05 -1.06 13.98
N PHE A 324 -12.56 -2.00 14.79
CA PHE A 324 -11.68 -3.07 14.30
C PHE A 324 -12.39 -3.95 13.27
N LEU A 325 -13.61 -4.42 13.59
CA LEU A 325 -14.43 -5.22 12.67
C LEU A 325 -14.74 -4.44 11.38
N LEU A 326 -15.11 -3.18 11.49
CA LEU A 326 -15.41 -2.30 10.35
C LEU A 326 -14.18 -2.14 9.44
N CYS A 327 -13.00 -1.93 10.02
CA CYS A 327 -11.76 -1.79 9.26
C CYS A 327 -11.36 -3.10 8.57
N VAL A 328 -11.58 -4.27 9.22
CA VAL A 328 -11.33 -5.56 8.56
C VAL A 328 -12.31 -5.80 7.41
N VAL A 329 -13.60 -5.58 7.62
CA VAL A 329 -14.62 -5.71 6.58
C VAL A 329 -14.33 -4.73 5.44
N GLY A 330 -14.03 -3.47 5.75
CA GLY A 330 -13.63 -2.45 4.77
C GLY A 330 -12.39 -2.88 3.97
N THR A 331 -11.32 -3.29 4.66
CA THR A 331 -10.09 -3.76 3.98
C THR A 331 -10.37 -4.99 3.10
N ALA A 332 -11.17 -5.94 3.57
CA ALA A 332 -11.44 -7.17 2.81
C ALA A 332 -12.36 -6.95 1.59
N LEU A 333 -13.33 -6.03 1.68
CA LEU A 333 -14.43 -5.93 0.71
C LEU A 333 -14.43 -4.65 -0.14
N LEU A 334 -13.68 -3.60 0.22
CA LEU A 334 -13.58 -2.37 -0.60
C LEU A 334 -12.60 -2.52 -1.77
N ARG A 335 -11.79 -3.57 -1.77
CA ARG A 335 -10.92 -3.96 -2.89
C ARG A 335 -10.92 -5.47 -3.09
N ASN A 336 -10.94 -5.94 -4.33
CA ASN A 336 -10.92 -7.37 -4.63
C ASN A 336 -9.67 -8.08 -4.06
N ASN A 337 -8.53 -7.37 -3.96
CA ASN A 337 -7.29 -7.88 -3.38
C ASN A 337 -7.18 -7.66 -1.86
N GLY A 338 -8.13 -6.99 -1.24
CA GLY A 338 -8.07 -6.61 0.17
C GLY A 338 -8.06 -7.80 1.13
N LEU A 339 -8.78 -8.87 0.78
CA LEU A 339 -8.77 -10.11 1.55
C LEU A 339 -7.36 -10.73 1.62
N PHE A 340 -6.58 -10.68 0.54
CA PHE A 340 -5.20 -11.18 0.53
C PHE A 340 -4.29 -10.31 1.42
N ALA A 341 -4.46 -8.98 1.39
CA ALA A 341 -3.71 -8.08 2.27
C ALA A 341 -4.01 -8.40 3.76
N PHE A 342 -5.26 -8.63 4.10
CA PHE A 342 -5.64 -9.06 5.45
C PHE A 342 -5.07 -10.43 5.80
N ALA A 343 -5.13 -11.41 4.89
CA ALA A 343 -4.61 -12.75 5.09
C ALA A 343 -3.09 -12.76 5.38
N LEU A 344 -2.32 -11.90 4.72
CA LEU A 344 -0.87 -11.75 4.98
C LEU A 344 -0.57 -11.26 6.40
N LEU A 345 -1.49 -10.54 7.04
CA LEU A 345 -1.33 -10.06 8.41
C LEU A 345 -1.54 -11.17 9.45
N ILE A 346 -2.36 -12.19 9.15
CA ILE A 346 -2.75 -13.25 10.08
C ILE A 346 -1.55 -13.97 10.72
N PRO A 347 -0.54 -14.45 9.97
CA PRO A 347 0.61 -15.13 10.58
C PRO A 347 1.36 -14.26 11.59
N ALA A 348 1.56 -12.98 11.27
CA ALA A 348 2.24 -12.03 12.17
C ALA A 348 1.46 -11.85 13.48
N LEU A 349 0.14 -11.67 13.40
CA LEU A 349 -0.73 -11.54 14.56
C LEU A 349 -0.71 -12.80 15.44
N LEU A 350 -0.75 -14.00 14.84
CA LEU A 350 -0.72 -15.27 15.57
C LEU A 350 0.65 -15.54 16.24
N ILE A 351 1.74 -15.09 15.62
CA ILE A 351 3.08 -15.23 16.18
C ILE A 351 3.28 -14.26 17.36
N ALA A 352 2.89 -13.01 17.21
CA ALA A 352 3.07 -12.02 18.26
C ALA A 352 2.14 -12.26 19.46
N ALA A 353 0.91 -12.66 19.21
CA ALA A 353 -0.09 -12.91 20.26
C ALA A 353 -0.05 -14.35 20.83
N ARG A 354 1.15 -14.94 20.99
CA ARG A 354 1.30 -16.35 21.43
C ARG A 354 0.52 -16.70 22.69
N GLY A 355 0.50 -15.82 23.71
CA GLY A 355 -0.26 -15.99 24.94
C GLY A 355 -1.77 -15.80 24.79
N TRP A 356 -2.21 -15.25 23.66
CA TRP A 356 -3.60 -14.88 23.34
C TRP A 356 -4.10 -15.52 22.05
N ARG A 357 -3.45 -16.61 21.61
CA ARG A 357 -3.75 -17.25 20.30
C ARG A 357 -5.23 -17.59 20.12
N ARG A 358 -5.88 -18.17 21.14
CA ARG A 358 -7.30 -18.55 21.03
C ARG A 358 -8.18 -17.32 20.78
N GLN A 359 -7.96 -16.23 21.52
CA GLN A 359 -8.69 -14.98 21.35
C GLN A 359 -8.39 -14.34 19.99
N THR A 360 -7.13 -14.39 19.54
CA THR A 360 -6.73 -13.91 18.20
C THR A 360 -7.44 -14.70 17.12
N VAL A 361 -7.43 -16.04 17.20
CA VAL A 361 -8.12 -16.89 16.23
C VAL A 361 -9.62 -16.61 16.23
N LEU A 362 -10.26 -16.50 17.41
CA LEU A 362 -11.69 -16.19 17.50
C LEU A 362 -12.03 -14.81 16.93
N LEU A 363 -11.19 -13.80 17.21
CA LEU A 363 -11.36 -12.46 16.64
C LEU A 363 -11.23 -12.48 15.11
N LEU A 364 -10.20 -13.13 14.59
CA LEU A 364 -9.97 -13.26 13.14
C LEU A 364 -11.11 -14.05 12.46
N ALA A 365 -11.56 -15.13 13.09
CA ALA A 365 -12.70 -15.90 12.58
C ALA A 365 -13.99 -15.06 12.57
N ALA A 366 -14.26 -14.29 13.64
CA ALA A 366 -15.40 -13.37 13.67
C ALA A 366 -15.31 -12.31 12.58
N CYS A 367 -14.12 -11.78 12.31
CA CYS A 367 -13.88 -10.81 11.22
C CYS A 367 -14.15 -11.42 9.85
N LEU A 368 -13.65 -12.63 9.58
CA LEU A 368 -13.87 -13.33 8.33
C LEU A 368 -15.35 -13.70 8.15
N CYS A 369 -16.02 -14.14 9.21
CA CYS A 369 -17.46 -14.39 9.19
C CYS A 369 -18.25 -13.10 8.90
N ALA A 370 -17.90 -11.98 9.53
CA ALA A 370 -18.55 -10.70 9.27
C ALA A 370 -18.36 -10.25 7.82
N ALA A 371 -17.14 -10.35 7.28
CA ALA A 371 -16.87 -10.04 5.88
C ALA A 371 -17.64 -10.99 4.94
N GLY A 372 -17.67 -12.28 5.24
CA GLY A 372 -18.44 -13.27 4.50
C GLY A 372 -19.95 -13.00 4.50
N MET A 373 -20.52 -12.63 5.66
CA MET A 373 -21.95 -12.27 5.77
C MET A 373 -22.28 -11.01 4.96
N VAL A 374 -21.44 -9.97 5.05
CA VAL A 374 -21.65 -8.73 4.27
C VAL A 374 -21.55 -9.02 2.77
N ASN A 375 -20.49 -9.72 2.33
CA ASN A 375 -20.32 -10.06 0.92
C ASN A 375 -21.41 -10.99 0.40
N GLY A 376 -21.81 -12.00 1.20
CA GLY A 376 -22.91 -12.91 0.84
C GLY A 376 -24.24 -12.19 0.76
N GLY A 377 -24.54 -11.30 1.71
CA GLY A 377 -25.76 -10.46 1.67
C GLY A 377 -25.79 -9.57 0.44
N LEU A 378 -24.67 -8.90 0.09
CA LEU A 378 -24.57 -8.08 -1.11
C LEU A 378 -24.71 -8.93 -2.39
N THR A 379 -24.12 -10.11 -2.43
CA THR A 379 -24.24 -11.03 -3.57
C THR A 379 -25.69 -11.49 -3.76
N LEU A 380 -26.41 -11.80 -2.67
CA LEU A 380 -27.82 -12.16 -2.72
C LEU A 380 -28.74 -11.00 -3.12
N LEU A 381 -28.36 -9.77 -2.76
CA LEU A 381 -29.14 -8.58 -3.07
C LEU A 381 -28.93 -8.10 -4.52
N LEU A 382 -27.68 -8.08 -4.98
CA LEU A 382 -27.28 -7.46 -6.24
C LEU A 382 -27.14 -8.45 -7.40
N HIS A 383 -27.15 -9.76 -7.14
CA HIS A 383 -27.00 -10.83 -8.15
C HIS A 383 -25.89 -10.58 -9.19
N PRO A 384 -24.63 -10.29 -8.77
CA PRO A 384 -23.60 -9.84 -9.68
C PRO A 384 -23.16 -10.93 -10.67
N SER A 385 -22.95 -10.54 -11.94
CA SER A 385 -22.29 -11.39 -12.93
C SER A 385 -20.81 -11.59 -12.58
N ARG A 386 -20.24 -12.77 -12.92
CA ARG A 386 -18.84 -13.12 -12.65
C ARG A 386 -17.97 -13.19 -13.91
N GLU A 387 -18.53 -12.99 -15.08
CA GLU A 387 -17.85 -13.21 -16.35
C GLU A 387 -16.56 -12.38 -16.50
N ASN A 388 -16.61 -11.10 -16.18
CA ASN A 388 -15.46 -10.22 -16.29
C ASN A 388 -14.42 -10.43 -15.19
N THR A 389 -14.79 -11.00 -14.05
CA THR A 389 -13.87 -11.20 -12.91
C THR A 389 -12.90 -12.33 -13.17
N SER A 390 -13.35 -13.43 -13.78
CA SER A 390 -12.49 -14.56 -14.12
C SER A 390 -11.42 -14.17 -15.14
N PHE A 391 -11.74 -13.26 -16.06
CA PHE A 391 -10.82 -12.75 -17.07
C PHE A 391 -9.62 -11.99 -16.47
N GLN A 392 -9.77 -11.40 -15.27
CA GLN A 392 -8.68 -10.71 -14.57
C GLN A 392 -7.52 -11.65 -14.16
N LEU A 393 -7.77 -12.96 -14.03
CA LEU A 393 -6.73 -13.95 -13.71
C LEU A 393 -5.64 -14.02 -14.79
N TYR A 394 -5.95 -13.63 -16.01
CA TYR A 394 -5.04 -13.68 -17.14
C TYR A 394 -4.16 -12.43 -17.31
N SER A 395 -4.36 -11.39 -16.50
CA SER A 395 -3.62 -10.12 -16.61
C SER A 395 -2.11 -10.30 -16.46
N ILE A 396 -1.65 -10.89 -15.36
CA ILE A 396 -0.22 -11.12 -15.11
C ILE A 396 0.35 -12.15 -16.10
N PRO A 397 -0.29 -13.32 -16.33
CA PRO A 397 0.15 -14.25 -17.37
C PRO A 397 0.31 -13.62 -18.75
N ALA A 398 -0.62 -12.80 -19.20
CA ALA A 398 -0.55 -12.12 -20.48
C ALA A 398 0.65 -11.15 -20.55
N GLN A 399 0.82 -10.30 -19.55
CA GLN A 399 1.96 -9.38 -19.46
C GLN A 399 3.30 -10.12 -19.51
N GLN A 400 3.43 -11.20 -18.77
CA GLN A 400 4.66 -11.99 -18.71
C GLN A 400 4.97 -12.69 -20.03
N LEU A 401 3.95 -13.25 -20.71
CA LEU A 401 4.11 -13.83 -22.04
C LEU A 401 4.50 -12.80 -23.09
N VAL A 402 3.89 -11.61 -23.09
CA VAL A 402 4.25 -10.51 -23.99
C VAL A 402 5.69 -10.05 -23.75
N ARG A 403 6.12 -9.97 -22.49
CA ARG A 403 7.52 -9.64 -22.18
C ARG A 403 8.49 -10.69 -22.70
N ALA A 404 8.17 -11.97 -22.55
CA ALA A 404 8.98 -13.07 -23.09
C ALA A 404 8.98 -13.08 -24.62
N TYR A 405 7.83 -12.85 -25.26
CA TYR A 405 7.69 -12.72 -26.70
C TYR A 405 8.65 -11.67 -27.29
N ASN A 406 8.77 -10.52 -26.62
CA ASN A 406 9.61 -9.39 -27.06
C ASN A 406 11.09 -9.50 -26.60
N SER A 407 11.50 -10.58 -25.95
CA SER A 407 12.86 -10.75 -25.43
C SER A 407 13.94 -11.02 -26.49
N GLY A 408 13.53 -11.40 -27.69
CA GLY A 408 14.45 -11.83 -28.76
C GLY A 408 15.01 -13.25 -28.57
N THR A 409 14.67 -13.96 -27.49
CA THR A 409 15.21 -15.30 -27.17
C THR A 409 14.22 -16.43 -27.43
N MET A 410 13.00 -16.11 -27.84
CA MET A 410 11.92 -17.05 -28.09
C MET A 410 11.97 -17.57 -29.54
N SER A 411 11.66 -18.86 -29.74
CA SER A 411 11.56 -19.44 -31.08
C SER A 411 10.33 -18.89 -31.83
N ASP A 412 10.41 -18.89 -33.18
CA ASP A 412 9.30 -18.40 -34.01
C ASP A 412 8.03 -19.26 -33.83
N ALA A 413 8.19 -20.55 -33.60
CA ALA A 413 7.07 -21.46 -33.34
C ALA A 413 6.36 -21.10 -32.02
N ASP A 414 7.11 -20.82 -30.94
CA ASP A 414 6.55 -20.41 -29.66
C ASP A 414 5.90 -19.02 -29.75
N LYS A 415 6.48 -18.12 -30.55
CA LYS A 415 5.89 -16.81 -30.82
C LYS A 415 4.54 -16.93 -31.52
N GLU A 416 4.45 -17.80 -32.53
CA GLU A 416 3.19 -18.01 -33.26
C GLU A 416 2.12 -18.65 -32.35
N GLU A 417 2.53 -19.58 -31.47
CA GLU A 417 1.63 -20.17 -30.46
C GLU A 417 1.06 -19.07 -29.53
N ILE A 418 1.90 -18.15 -29.04
CA ILE A 418 1.44 -17.04 -28.19
C ILE A 418 0.53 -16.08 -28.98
N ARG A 419 0.96 -15.71 -30.22
CA ARG A 419 0.22 -14.81 -31.09
C ARG A 419 -1.21 -15.28 -31.33
N SER A 420 -1.41 -16.59 -31.48
CA SER A 420 -2.72 -17.18 -31.72
C SER A 420 -3.76 -16.90 -30.62
N TRP A 421 -3.35 -16.43 -29.44
CA TRP A 421 -4.23 -16.06 -28.33
C TRP A 421 -4.66 -14.58 -28.36
N TYR A 422 -4.12 -13.79 -29.27
CA TYR A 422 -4.38 -12.36 -29.36
C TYR A 422 -5.17 -12.03 -30.62
N VAL A 423 -6.13 -11.12 -30.48
CA VAL A 423 -6.99 -10.65 -31.60
C VAL A 423 -6.26 -9.66 -32.52
N SER A 424 -5.15 -9.06 -32.05
CA SER A 424 -4.35 -8.10 -32.79
C SER A 424 -2.89 -8.16 -32.33
N ASP A 425 -1.94 -7.92 -33.27
CA ASP A 425 -0.52 -7.78 -32.99
C ASP A 425 -0.18 -6.59 -32.11
N GLU A 426 -1.08 -5.60 -32.02
CA GLU A 426 -0.92 -4.47 -31.11
C GLU A 426 -0.76 -4.93 -29.67
N GLY A 427 -1.50 -5.97 -29.24
CA GLY A 427 -1.37 -6.55 -27.90
C GLY A 427 0.00 -7.16 -27.61
N LEU A 428 0.73 -7.58 -28.66
CA LEU A 428 2.09 -8.12 -28.56
C LEU A 428 3.16 -7.03 -28.67
N ALA A 429 2.86 -5.90 -29.33
CA ALA A 429 3.76 -4.76 -29.44
C ALA A 429 3.87 -3.96 -28.15
N VAL A 430 2.85 -4.04 -27.30
CA VAL A 430 2.82 -3.32 -26.02
C VAL A 430 3.60 -4.12 -24.99
N TYR A 431 4.77 -3.64 -24.58
CA TYR A 431 5.38 -4.07 -23.33
C TYR A 431 4.91 -3.12 -22.21
N PRO A 432 3.87 -3.50 -21.50
CA PRO A 432 3.25 -2.59 -20.56
C PRO A 432 3.91 -2.69 -19.20
N HIS A 433 4.10 -1.53 -18.58
CA HIS A 433 4.27 -1.43 -17.14
C HIS A 433 3.00 -1.92 -16.40
N LEU A 434 1.87 -1.91 -17.11
CA LEU A 434 0.56 -2.39 -16.64
C LEU A 434 0.21 -3.70 -17.34
N ALA A 435 -0.47 -4.59 -16.63
CA ALA A 435 -0.91 -5.87 -17.18
C ALA A 435 -2.17 -5.75 -18.05
N ASP A 436 -3.00 -4.72 -17.82
CA ASP A 436 -4.28 -4.55 -18.49
C ASP A 436 -4.19 -4.34 -20.01
N PRO A 437 -3.24 -3.55 -20.55
CA PRO A 437 -3.08 -3.45 -22.00
C PRO A 437 -2.84 -4.79 -22.68
N ALA A 438 -1.95 -5.63 -22.16
CA ALA A 438 -1.67 -6.96 -22.73
C ALA A 438 -2.90 -7.87 -22.67
N LYS A 439 -3.64 -7.85 -21.55
CA LYS A 439 -4.89 -8.60 -21.40
C LYS A 439 -5.99 -8.10 -22.33
N GLY A 440 -6.05 -6.79 -22.59
CA GLY A 440 -7.11 -6.17 -23.39
C GLY A 440 -7.24 -6.74 -24.80
N TYR A 441 -6.13 -7.22 -25.37
CA TYR A 441 -6.08 -7.80 -26.71
C TYR A 441 -6.17 -9.33 -26.74
N LEU A 442 -6.38 -10.00 -25.60
CA LEU A 442 -6.63 -11.45 -25.61
C LEU A 442 -7.97 -11.76 -26.24
N ASP A 443 -8.05 -12.87 -26.99
CA ASP A 443 -9.29 -13.42 -27.50
C ASP A 443 -10.17 -13.91 -26.34
N ARG A 444 -11.16 -13.11 -25.99
CA ARG A 444 -12.04 -13.38 -24.83
C ARG A 444 -12.86 -14.65 -24.98
N GLU A 445 -13.35 -14.93 -26.20
CA GLU A 445 -14.14 -16.13 -26.42
C GLU A 445 -13.29 -17.38 -26.28
N ARG A 446 -12.06 -17.35 -26.81
CA ARG A 446 -11.12 -18.45 -26.67
C ARG A 446 -10.70 -18.63 -25.20
N ILE A 447 -10.40 -17.57 -24.47
CA ILE A 447 -10.09 -17.64 -23.04
C ILE A 447 -11.25 -18.22 -22.23
N GLN A 448 -12.49 -17.87 -22.51
CA GLN A 448 -13.65 -18.43 -21.82
C GLN A 448 -13.78 -19.95 -22.06
N ARG A 449 -13.46 -20.42 -23.27
CA ARG A 449 -13.56 -21.84 -23.64
C ARG A 449 -12.36 -22.68 -23.19
N THR A 450 -11.15 -22.15 -23.34
CA THR A 450 -9.89 -22.92 -23.18
C THR A 450 -8.83 -22.16 -22.38
N GLY A 451 -9.22 -21.32 -21.44
CA GLY A 451 -8.28 -20.49 -20.65
C GLY A 451 -7.27 -21.32 -19.84
N GLY A 452 -7.60 -22.60 -19.55
CA GLY A 452 -6.65 -23.54 -18.97
C GLY A 452 -5.43 -23.80 -19.86
N ASP A 453 -5.62 -23.86 -21.18
CA ASP A 453 -4.55 -24.08 -22.16
C ASP A 453 -3.64 -22.85 -22.22
N PHE A 454 -4.21 -21.63 -22.11
CA PHE A 454 -3.43 -20.41 -22.00
C PHE A 454 -2.54 -20.40 -20.75
N LEU A 455 -3.05 -20.84 -19.60
CA LEU A 455 -2.25 -20.97 -18.39
C LEU A 455 -1.18 -22.06 -18.51
N ALA A 456 -1.47 -23.16 -19.21
CA ALA A 456 -0.48 -24.20 -19.50
C ALA A 456 0.65 -23.65 -20.41
N LEU A 457 0.30 -22.85 -21.43
CA LEU A 457 1.28 -22.14 -22.28
C LEU A 457 2.15 -21.18 -21.43
N TRP A 458 1.52 -20.39 -20.55
CA TRP A 458 2.25 -19.53 -19.62
C TRP A 458 3.21 -20.32 -18.72
N GLN A 459 2.79 -21.45 -18.16
CA GLN A 459 3.64 -22.32 -17.33
C GLN A 459 4.78 -22.97 -18.14
N LYS A 460 4.53 -23.35 -19.40
CA LYS A 460 5.54 -23.88 -20.32
C LYS A 460 6.73 -22.93 -20.43
N HIS A 461 6.46 -21.64 -20.59
CA HIS A 461 7.49 -20.60 -20.77
C HIS A 461 8.07 -20.06 -19.45
N ALA A 462 7.43 -20.29 -18.30
CA ALA A 462 7.88 -19.78 -17.02
C ALA A 462 9.29 -20.23 -16.63
N LYS A 463 9.71 -21.45 -17.02
CA LYS A 463 11.05 -21.99 -16.70
C LYS A 463 12.13 -21.44 -17.61
N THR A 464 11.85 -21.31 -18.89
CA THR A 464 12.81 -20.87 -19.91
C THR A 464 12.97 -19.35 -19.95
N HIS A 465 11.92 -18.62 -19.58
CA HIS A 465 11.86 -17.15 -19.57
C HIS A 465 11.60 -16.58 -18.17
N ALA A 466 12.14 -17.24 -17.14
CA ALA A 466 11.95 -16.82 -15.74
C ALA A 466 12.46 -15.38 -15.47
N HIS A 467 13.51 -14.98 -16.20
CA HIS A 467 14.05 -13.62 -16.09
C HIS A 467 13.04 -12.57 -16.59
N GLU A 468 12.44 -12.78 -17.75
CA GLU A 468 11.43 -11.90 -18.33
C GLU A 468 10.15 -11.85 -17.48
N TYR A 469 9.75 -12.98 -16.93
CA TYR A 469 8.59 -13.07 -16.04
C TYR A 469 8.81 -12.30 -14.74
N LEU A 470 10.00 -12.46 -14.14
CA LEU A 470 10.37 -11.69 -12.96
C LEU A 470 10.44 -10.19 -13.27
N GLU A 471 11.02 -9.82 -14.39
CA GLU A 471 11.13 -8.44 -14.83
C GLU A 471 9.74 -7.81 -15.02
N ALA A 472 8.83 -8.49 -15.75
CA ALA A 472 7.48 -8.03 -15.97
C ALA A 472 6.73 -7.82 -14.62
N PHE A 473 6.85 -8.77 -13.68
CA PHE A 473 6.25 -8.68 -12.36
C PHE A 473 6.81 -7.52 -11.53
N LEU A 474 8.13 -7.32 -11.54
CA LEU A 474 8.76 -6.22 -10.82
C LEU A 474 8.39 -4.87 -11.44
N ARG A 475 8.31 -4.78 -12.77
CA ARG A 475 7.86 -3.57 -13.48
C ARG A 475 6.42 -3.21 -13.14
N LEU A 476 5.54 -4.18 -13.04
CA LEU A 476 4.14 -3.97 -12.65
C LEU A 476 4.01 -3.30 -11.26
N ASN A 477 4.96 -3.57 -10.38
CA ASN A 477 4.91 -3.14 -8.99
C ASN A 477 5.92 -2.03 -8.65
N VAL A 478 6.78 -1.63 -9.59
CA VAL A 478 7.92 -0.73 -9.31
C VAL A 478 7.48 0.61 -8.72
N GLY A 479 6.40 1.20 -9.18
CA GLY A 479 5.86 2.45 -8.65
C GLY A 479 5.39 2.38 -7.20
N SER A 480 5.20 1.16 -6.63
CA SER A 480 4.81 1.00 -5.22
C SER A 480 6.00 1.00 -4.25
N TRP A 481 7.22 0.81 -4.72
CA TRP A 481 8.38 0.63 -3.85
C TRP A 481 9.65 1.35 -4.31
N TYR A 482 9.68 1.89 -5.54
CA TYR A 482 10.77 2.70 -6.05
C TYR A 482 10.31 4.15 -6.21
N PRO A 483 10.93 5.12 -5.52
CA PRO A 483 10.39 6.47 -5.38
C PRO A 483 10.50 7.34 -6.63
N ASP A 484 11.28 6.92 -7.62
CA ASP A 484 11.59 7.74 -8.81
C ASP A 484 10.72 7.37 -10.03
N ASP A 485 9.99 6.25 -9.96
CA ASP A 485 9.09 5.85 -11.04
C ASP A 485 7.71 6.46 -10.85
N LEU A 486 7.54 7.67 -11.37
CA LEU A 486 6.25 8.37 -11.42
C LEU A 486 5.40 7.95 -12.62
N SER A 487 5.96 7.17 -13.57
CA SER A 487 5.25 6.74 -14.79
C SER A 487 4.05 5.84 -14.52
N GLN A 488 3.99 5.22 -13.33
CA GLN A 488 2.89 4.36 -12.88
C GLN A 488 2.08 4.96 -11.74
N SER A 489 2.47 6.12 -11.24
CA SER A 489 1.64 6.86 -10.30
C SER A 489 0.51 7.51 -11.08
N THR A 490 -0.55 6.78 -11.29
CA THR A 490 -1.83 7.39 -11.59
C THR A 490 -2.24 8.21 -10.38
N ILE A 491 -1.81 9.46 -10.37
CA ILE A 491 -2.41 10.45 -9.50
C ILE A 491 -3.80 10.66 -10.07
N TYR A 492 -4.79 10.10 -9.43
CA TYR A 492 -6.18 10.38 -9.76
C TYR A 492 -6.60 11.67 -9.06
N PRO A 493 -7.26 12.54 -9.77
CA PRO A 493 -7.62 12.52 -11.18
C PRO A 493 -6.40 12.76 -12.09
N ASP A 494 -6.46 12.27 -13.32
CA ASP A 494 -5.47 12.58 -14.34
C ASP A 494 -5.41 14.09 -14.54
N VAL A 495 -4.25 14.67 -14.26
CA VAL A 495 -4.02 16.09 -14.44
C VAL A 495 -3.42 16.29 -15.81
N SER A 496 -4.14 16.95 -16.69
CA SER A 496 -3.64 17.36 -18.02
C SER A 496 -3.52 18.87 -18.11
N TYR A 497 -2.79 19.33 -19.13
CA TYR A 497 -2.75 20.75 -19.47
C TYR A 497 -3.66 20.97 -20.69
N ASN A 498 -4.49 22.00 -20.65
CA ASN A 498 -5.24 22.42 -21.82
C ASN A 498 -4.31 23.10 -22.86
N ASP A 499 -4.83 23.41 -24.05
CA ASP A 499 -4.07 24.05 -25.14
C ASP A 499 -3.44 25.40 -24.76
N LYS A 500 -3.90 26.00 -23.67
CA LYS A 500 -3.37 27.27 -23.13
C LYS A 500 -2.32 27.07 -22.05
N GLY A 501 -1.95 25.82 -21.72
CA GLY A 501 -0.99 25.49 -20.67
C GLY A 501 -1.55 25.59 -19.23
N TYR A 502 -2.87 25.74 -19.08
CA TYR A 502 -3.49 25.71 -17.77
C TYR A 502 -3.70 24.27 -17.31
N LEU A 503 -3.53 24.05 -16.01
CA LEU A 503 -3.82 22.78 -15.37
C LEU A 503 -5.32 22.47 -15.52
N GLN A 504 -5.65 21.38 -16.17
CA GLN A 504 -7.00 20.89 -16.33
C GLN A 504 -7.06 19.47 -15.80
N LEU A 505 -8.01 19.20 -14.92
CA LEU A 505 -8.32 17.83 -14.55
C LEU A 505 -9.07 17.18 -15.72
N GLN A 506 -8.66 15.99 -16.07
CA GLN A 506 -9.38 15.22 -17.07
C GLN A 506 -10.66 14.70 -16.40
N GLU A 507 -11.73 15.46 -16.54
CA GLU A 507 -13.03 15.08 -16.04
C GLU A 507 -13.63 14.01 -16.95
N VAL A 508 -14.21 13.00 -16.34
CA VAL A 508 -15.10 12.08 -17.05
C VAL A 508 -16.40 12.85 -17.28
N ASP A 509 -16.82 12.96 -18.54
CA ASP A 509 -18.08 13.60 -18.87
C ASP A 509 -19.24 12.78 -18.29
N MET A 510 -19.96 13.39 -17.37
CA MET A 510 -21.12 12.81 -16.69
C MET A 510 -22.40 13.56 -17.02
N THR A 511 -22.38 14.47 -18.00
CA THR A 511 -23.55 15.28 -18.39
C THR A 511 -24.68 14.42 -18.90
N GLU A 512 -24.41 13.28 -19.55
CA GLU A 512 -25.42 12.31 -19.97
C GLU A 512 -26.24 11.73 -18.79
N TYR A 513 -25.68 11.74 -17.58
CA TYR A 513 -26.34 11.31 -16.33
C TYR A 513 -26.95 12.48 -15.55
N GLY A 514 -26.97 13.70 -16.11
CA GLY A 514 -27.50 14.90 -15.48
C GLY A 514 -26.62 15.39 -14.30
N ILE A 515 -25.34 15.05 -14.29
CA ILE A 515 -24.36 15.52 -13.33
C ILE A 515 -23.55 16.62 -13.99
N GLU A 516 -23.72 17.84 -13.52
CA GLU A 516 -22.87 18.99 -13.89
C GLU A 516 -21.67 19.00 -12.96
N THR A 517 -20.46 18.79 -13.52
CA THR A 517 -19.17 18.82 -12.81
C THR A 517 -18.39 20.08 -13.19
#